data_a91db79c90d5403eb1462960d939f3f5
#
_entry.id   a91db79c90d5403eb1462960d939f3f5
#
_cell.length_a   1.000
_cell.length_b   1.000
_cell.length_c   1.000
_cell.angle_alpha   90.00
_cell.angle_beta   90.00
_cell.angle_gamma   90.00
#
_symmetry.space_group_name_H-M   'P 1'
#
loop_
_entity.id
_entity.type
_entity.pdbx_description
1 polymer ?
#
loop_
_entity_poly.entity_id
_entity_poly.type
_entity_poly.pdbx_seq_one_letter_code
_entity_poly.pdbx_strand_id
1 'polypeptide(L)'
;AIHPGYGFLSENSEFARRCKEEGIIFIGPAAETMEAMGDKIAARKRMIAAGVPVVPGTEQPLQSAEEAVRICNEIGYPVMLKASMGGGGKGMRLIHNESEVVEAYNTARSESMSSFGDDTVYLEKFVEEPHHIEFQILGDNHGNVIHLFDRECSVQRRNQKVVEESPSPFLTPELRQEMGEKAVAAAKAVNYSGAGTIEFLVDKNRRFYFLEMNTRLQVEHPITEEVVGVDLVKEQIRIANDEVLHLKQEDLFQRGHAIECRICAEDTENNFMPSPGVIKQLTEPNGIGVRIDSYVYDGYEIPIYYDPMIGKLIVWATTRQYAIERMRLSLIHI
;
A
#
# COMPACT_ATOMS: atom_id res chain seq x y z
N ALA A 1 -24.12 -9.13 -1.95
CA ALA A 1 -22.88 -8.33 -1.81
C ALA A 1 -21.71 -9.07 -2.44
N ILE A 2 -20.69 -8.33 -2.87
CA ILE A 2 -19.43 -8.86 -3.39
C ILE A 2 -18.28 -8.25 -2.58
N HIS A 3 -17.45 -9.10 -1.96
CA HIS A 3 -16.18 -8.70 -1.38
C HIS A 3 -15.09 -8.91 -2.44
N PRO A 4 -14.36 -7.86 -2.87
CA PRO A 4 -13.44 -7.97 -4.00
C PRO A 4 -12.08 -8.58 -3.63
N GLY A 5 -11.82 -8.82 -2.35
CA GLY A 5 -10.49 -9.20 -1.85
C GLY A 5 -9.48 -8.06 -2.00
N TYR A 6 -8.27 -8.41 -2.41
CA TYR A 6 -7.20 -7.48 -2.79
C TYR A 6 -6.61 -7.88 -4.15
N GLY A 7 -6.27 -6.89 -4.98
CA GLY A 7 -5.88 -7.11 -6.38
C GLY A 7 -7.07 -7.20 -7.35
N PHE A 8 -6.80 -7.48 -8.63
CA PHE A 8 -7.80 -7.60 -9.70
C PHE A 8 -8.81 -6.44 -9.75
N LEU A 9 -10.08 -6.72 -9.39
CA LEU A 9 -11.19 -5.79 -9.46
C LEU A 9 -11.41 -4.96 -8.18
N SER A 10 -10.56 -5.11 -7.16
CA SER A 10 -10.75 -4.43 -5.87
C SER A 10 -10.63 -2.91 -5.93
N GLU A 11 -9.90 -2.38 -6.92
CA GLU A 11 -9.76 -0.94 -7.19
C GLU A 11 -10.30 -0.55 -8.58
N ASN A 12 -11.20 -1.37 -9.14
CA ASN A 12 -11.81 -1.10 -10.42
C ASN A 12 -13.12 -0.32 -10.26
N SER A 13 -13.09 0.97 -10.57
CA SER A 13 -14.25 1.87 -10.42
C SER A 13 -15.43 1.45 -11.30
N GLU A 14 -15.18 0.93 -12.51
CA GLU A 14 -16.23 0.46 -13.41
C GLU A 14 -16.95 -0.77 -12.84
N PHE A 15 -16.20 -1.70 -12.23
CA PHE A 15 -16.79 -2.86 -11.57
C PHE A 15 -17.66 -2.44 -10.38
N ALA A 16 -17.17 -1.51 -9.54
CA ALA A 16 -17.95 -0.97 -8.42
C ALA A 16 -19.23 -0.27 -8.91
N ARG A 17 -19.17 0.49 -10.00
CA ARG A 17 -20.32 1.16 -10.63
C ARG A 17 -21.32 0.15 -11.17
N ARG A 18 -20.87 -0.89 -11.86
CA ARG A 18 -21.72 -1.98 -12.35
C ARG A 18 -22.42 -2.72 -11.22
N CYS A 19 -21.73 -3.00 -10.12
CA CYS A 19 -22.37 -3.60 -8.95
C CYS A 19 -23.53 -2.73 -8.45
N LYS A 20 -23.31 -1.42 -8.33
CA LYS A 20 -24.35 -0.47 -7.89
C LYS A 20 -25.56 -0.42 -8.84
N GLU A 21 -25.31 -0.41 -10.16
CA GLU A 21 -26.38 -0.41 -11.18
C GLU A 21 -27.24 -1.67 -11.12
N GLU A 22 -26.62 -2.82 -10.83
CA GLU A 22 -27.30 -4.12 -10.70
C GLU A 22 -27.89 -4.38 -9.29
N GLY A 23 -27.83 -3.38 -8.39
CA GLY A 23 -28.32 -3.49 -7.02
C GLY A 23 -27.51 -4.46 -6.15
N ILE A 24 -26.26 -4.71 -6.51
CA ILE A 24 -25.33 -5.56 -5.76
C ILE A 24 -24.42 -4.66 -4.90
N ILE A 25 -24.37 -4.91 -3.59
CA ILE A 25 -23.48 -4.18 -2.70
C ILE A 25 -22.03 -4.57 -3.01
N PHE A 26 -21.22 -3.60 -3.42
CA PHE A 26 -19.77 -3.73 -3.48
C PHE A 26 -19.19 -3.42 -2.10
N ILE A 27 -18.46 -4.36 -1.49
CA ILE A 27 -17.85 -4.18 -0.17
C ILE A 27 -16.51 -3.46 -0.35
N GLY A 28 -16.56 -2.14 -0.36
CA GLY A 28 -15.43 -1.26 -0.62
C GLY A 28 -15.88 0.19 -0.81
N PRO A 29 -14.97 1.09 -1.18
CA PRO A 29 -15.30 2.50 -1.39
C PRO A 29 -16.13 2.73 -2.66
N ALA A 30 -16.69 3.93 -2.78
CA ALA A 30 -17.41 4.35 -3.98
C ALA A 30 -16.48 4.44 -5.20
N ALA A 31 -17.05 4.23 -6.40
CA ALA A 31 -16.31 4.33 -7.66
C ALA A 31 -15.61 5.70 -7.83
N GLU A 32 -16.30 6.77 -7.45
CA GLU A 32 -15.78 8.14 -7.52
C GLU A 32 -14.55 8.35 -6.64
N THR A 33 -14.48 7.68 -5.48
CA THR A 33 -13.33 7.72 -4.57
C THR A 33 -12.13 6.96 -5.17
N MET A 34 -12.37 5.81 -5.80
CA MET A 34 -11.32 5.07 -6.52
C MET A 34 -10.74 5.91 -7.66
N GLU A 35 -11.58 6.55 -8.47
CA GLU A 35 -11.15 7.42 -9.57
C GLU A 35 -10.36 8.63 -9.07
N ALA A 36 -10.83 9.24 -7.98
CA ALA A 36 -10.19 10.42 -7.40
C ALA A 36 -8.78 10.14 -6.86
N MET A 37 -8.52 8.89 -6.43
CA MET A 37 -7.22 8.47 -5.89
C MET A 37 -6.36 7.71 -6.91
N GLY A 38 -6.94 7.21 -8.00
CA GLY A 38 -6.23 6.53 -9.08
C GLY A 38 -5.38 7.46 -9.95
N ASP A 39 -5.79 8.72 -10.11
CA ASP A 39 -4.99 9.76 -10.77
C ASP A 39 -4.03 10.41 -9.77
N LYS A 40 -2.73 10.14 -9.91
CA LYS A 40 -1.69 10.60 -8.98
C LYS A 40 -1.60 12.12 -8.88
N ILE A 41 -1.84 12.86 -9.97
CA ILE A 41 -1.79 14.32 -9.98
C ILE A 41 -3.01 14.89 -9.25
N ALA A 42 -4.20 14.34 -9.54
CA ALA A 42 -5.43 14.75 -8.87
C ALA A 42 -5.39 14.41 -7.37
N ALA A 43 -4.94 13.21 -7.01
CA ALA A 43 -4.74 12.78 -5.63
C ALA A 43 -3.79 13.73 -4.88
N ARG A 44 -2.62 14.05 -5.49
CA ARG A 44 -1.65 14.98 -4.94
C ARG A 44 -2.26 16.35 -4.63
N LYS A 45 -3.01 16.94 -5.57
CA LYS A 45 -3.69 18.22 -5.35
C LYS A 45 -4.68 18.17 -4.19
N ARG A 46 -5.44 17.09 -4.07
CA ARG A 46 -6.38 16.90 -2.96
C ARG A 46 -5.66 16.78 -1.62
N MET A 47 -4.52 16.08 -1.59
CA MET A 47 -3.70 15.95 -0.38
C MET A 47 -3.11 17.30 0.07
N ILE A 48 -2.60 18.11 -0.86
CA ILE A 48 -2.14 19.47 -0.57
C ILE A 48 -3.28 20.31 0.03
N ALA A 49 -4.47 20.28 -0.59
CA ALA A 49 -5.63 21.01 -0.11
C ALA A 49 -6.11 20.54 1.28
N ALA A 50 -5.91 19.26 1.62
CA ALA A 50 -6.19 18.68 2.93
C ALA A 50 -5.07 18.91 3.96
N GLY A 51 -3.99 19.61 3.60
CA GLY A 51 -2.84 19.85 4.47
C GLY A 51 -2.01 18.62 4.78
N VAL A 52 -2.05 17.62 3.90
CA VAL A 52 -1.22 16.41 3.97
C VAL A 52 0.09 16.66 3.22
N PRO A 53 1.25 16.44 3.85
CA PRO A 53 2.54 16.65 3.18
C PRO A 53 2.69 15.74 1.96
N VAL A 54 3.16 16.29 0.84
CA VAL A 54 3.46 15.54 -0.38
C VAL A 54 4.92 15.73 -0.76
N VAL A 55 5.50 14.77 -1.48
CA VAL A 55 6.89 14.89 -1.96
C VAL A 55 7.01 16.18 -2.79
N PRO A 56 7.99 17.08 -2.56
CA PRO A 56 8.17 18.26 -3.39
C PRO A 56 8.28 17.90 -4.88
N GLY A 57 7.55 18.59 -5.74
CA GLY A 57 7.49 18.24 -7.17
C GLY A 57 6.49 19.09 -7.94
N THR A 58 6.22 18.71 -9.19
CA THR A 58 5.28 19.43 -10.06
C THR A 58 3.83 19.18 -9.65
N GLU A 59 3.02 20.22 -9.73
CA GLU A 59 1.55 20.16 -9.51
C GLU A 59 0.79 19.96 -10.84
N GLN A 60 1.46 20.14 -11.95
CA GLN A 60 0.95 20.01 -13.30
C GLN A 60 1.84 19.04 -14.10
N PRO A 61 1.31 18.40 -15.15
CA PRO A 61 2.10 17.66 -16.08
C PRO A 61 3.15 18.54 -16.74
N LEU A 62 4.32 17.98 -16.98
CA LEU A 62 5.39 18.64 -17.73
C LEU A 62 4.97 18.80 -19.20
N GLN A 63 5.17 20.01 -19.71
CA GLN A 63 4.81 20.36 -21.09
C GLN A 63 5.99 20.19 -22.06
N SER A 64 7.23 20.33 -21.59
CA SER A 64 8.42 20.19 -22.42
C SER A 64 9.65 19.71 -21.61
N ALA A 65 10.68 19.27 -22.35
CA ALA A 65 11.97 18.89 -21.76
C ALA A 65 12.68 20.10 -21.12
N GLU A 66 12.56 21.31 -21.68
CA GLU A 66 13.14 22.55 -21.16
C GLU A 66 12.49 22.92 -19.81
N GLU A 67 11.17 22.73 -19.71
CA GLU A 67 10.47 22.91 -18.44
C GLU A 67 10.96 21.90 -17.39
N ALA A 68 11.14 20.63 -17.79
CA ALA A 68 11.67 19.60 -16.92
C ALA A 68 13.07 19.98 -16.37
N VAL A 69 13.98 20.48 -17.21
CA VAL A 69 15.31 20.94 -16.79
C VAL A 69 15.19 22.08 -15.78
N ARG A 70 14.37 23.10 -16.05
CA ARG A 70 14.18 24.22 -15.15
C ARG A 70 13.68 23.76 -13.77
N ILE A 71 12.66 22.90 -13.73
CA ILE A 71 12.06 22.40 -12.49
C ILE A 71 13.03 21.48 -11.74
N CYS A 72 13.78 20.62 -12.43
CA CYS A 72 14.81 19.78 -11.79
C CYS A 72 15.86 20.65 -11.07
N ASN A 73 16.27 21.76 -11.68
CA ASN A 73 17.24 22.70 -11.08
C ASN A 73 16.65 23.45 -9.87
N GLU A 74 15.35 23.74 -9.88
CA GLU A 74 14.65 24.36 -8.75
C GLU A 74 14.48 23.40 -7.57
N ILE A 75 14.08 22.13 -7.83
CA ILE A 75 13.88 21.10 -6.79
C ILE A 75 15.22 20.59 -6.26
N GLY A 76 16.26 20.59 -7.09
CA GLY A 76 17.58 20.03 -6.80
C GLY A 76 17.61 18.49 -6.96
N TYR A 77 18.75 17.99 -7.46
CA TYR A 77 18.98 16.57 -7.71
C TYR A 77 19.24 15.76 -6.41
N PRO A 78 19.01 14.43 -6.38
CA PRO A 78 18.35 13.66 -7.43
C PRO A 78 16.84 13.92 -7.46
N VAL A 79 16.22 13.72 -8.66
CA VAL A 79 14.79 13.83 -8.88
C VAL A 79 14.25 12.57 -9.55
N MET A 80 12.97 12.28 -9.36
CA MET A 80 12.27 11.16 -9.98
C MET A 80 11.27 11.70 -10.99
N LEU A 81 11.41 11.29 -12.25
CA LEU A 81 10.42 11.51 -13.29
C LEU A 81 9.46 10.31 -13.29
N LYS A 82 8.16 10.57 -13.31
CA LYS A 82 7.12 9.53 -13.20
C LYS A 82 6.04 9.74 -14.24
N ALA A 83 5.51 8.63 -14.80
CA ALA A 83 4.26 8.64 -15.55
C ALA A 83 3.08 8.95 -14.63
N SER A 84 2.12 9.74 -15.11
CA SER A 84 0.89 10.07 -14.38
C SER A 84 0.00 8.84 -14.18
N MET A 85 -0.15 8.05 -15.25
CA MET A 85 -0.83 6.77 -15.22
C MET A 85 0.17 5.63 -15.03
N GLY A 86 -0.14 4.65 -14.18
CA GLY A 86 0.69 3.46 -14.01
C GLY A 86 1.08 3.16 -12.57
N GLY A 87 1.60 1.95 -12.35
CA GLY A 87 2.02 1.41 -11.06
C GLY A 87 3.18 0.43 -11.21
N GLY A 88 3.70 -0.10 -10.08
CA GLY A 88 4.74 -1.12 -10.10
C GLY A 88 6.10 -0.66 -10.65
N GLY A 89 6.40 0.64 -10.63
CA GLY A 89 7.70 1.19 -11.06
C GLY A 89 7.88 1.37 -12.57
N LYS A 90 6.88 1.08 -13.40
CA LYS A 90 6.93 1.35 -14.84
C LYS A 90 6.77 2.85 -15.12
N GLY A 91 7.55 3.38 -16.08
CA GLY A 91 7.54 4.80 -16.42
C GLY A 91 8.18 5.70 -15.36
N MET A 92 9.07 5.16 -14.54
CA MET A 92 9.85 5.91 -13.54
C MET A 92 11.31 6.01 -13.97
N ARG A 93 11.90 7.20 -13.84
CA ARG A 93 13.31 7.47 -14.14
C ARG A 93 13.95 8.32 -13.04
N LEU A 94 14.99 7.78 -12.41
CA LEU A 94 15.82 8.54 -11.49
C LEU A 94 16.82 9.37 -12.29
N ILE A 95 16.92 10.66 -11.97
CA ILE A 95 17.76 11.65 -12.65
C ILE A 95 18.71 12.25 -11.62
N HIS A 96 20.00 12.09 -11.85
CA HIS A 96 21.04 12.53 -10.90
C HIS A 96 21.62 13.91 -11.24
N ASN A 97 21.51 14.35 -12.49
CA ASN A 97 22.06 15.61 -12.95
C ASN A 97 21.33 16.14 -14.19
N GLU A 98 21.61 17.40 -14.55
CA GLU A 98 20.94 18.10 -15.64
C GLU A 98 21.08 17.42 -17.00
N SER A 99 22.23 16.81 -17.29
CA SER A 99 22.50 16.20 -18.61
C SER A 99 21.59 14.98 -18.90
N GLU A 100 21.02 14.36 -17.89
CA GLU A 100 20.14 13.21 -18.02
C GLU A 100 18.67 13.57 -18.27
N VAL A 101 18.27 14.83 -17.99
CA VAL A 101 16.84 15.23 -17.92
C VAL A 101 16.13 15.04 -19.25
N VAL A 102 16.72 15.53 -20.36
CA VAL A 102 16.05 15.51 -21.69
C VAL A 102 15.84 14.08 -22.19
N GLU A 103 16.84 13.21 -22.05
CA GLU A 103 16.74 11.82 -22.46
C GLU A 103 15.71 11.08 -21.57
N ALA A 104 15.75 11.27 -20.26
CA ALA A 104 14.81 10.68 -19.33
C ALA A 104 13.37 11.10 -19.63
N TYR A 105 13.14 12.40 -19.92
CA TYR A 105 11.83 12.94 -20.26
C TYR A 105 11.25 12.27 -21.52
N ASN A 106 12.01 12.21 -22.60
CA ASN A 106 11.56 11.64 -23.86
C ASN A 106 11.29 10.12 -23.72
N THR A 107 12.17 9.41 -23.02
CA THR A 107 12.05 7.97 -22.80
C THR A 107 10.83 7.65 -21.95
N ALA A 108 10.62 8.36 -20.83
CA ALA A 108 9.49 8.13 -19.94
C ALA A 108 8.14 8.38 -20.62
N ARG A 109 8.03 9.43 -21.47
CA ARG A 109 6.83 9.71 -22.26
C ARG A 109 6.53 8.59 -23.26
N SER A 110 7.55 8.14 -23.99
CA SER A 110 7.41 7.07 -24.98
C SER A 110 6.96 5.76 -24.34
N GLU A 111 7.56 5.39 -23.19
CA GLU A 111 7.17 4.20 -22.42
C GLU A 111 5.76 4.31 -21.85
N SER A 112 5.40 5.49 -21.34
CA SER A 112 4.07 5.74 -20.79
C SER A 112 3.00 5.64 -21.87
N MET A 113 3.21 6.26 -23.03
CA MET A 113 2.31 6.14 -24.17
C MET A 113 2.13 4.69 -24.62
N SER A 114 3.22 3.94 -24.73
CA SER A 114 3.16 2.54 -25.20
C SER A 114 2.50 1.59 -24.21
N SER A 115 2.65 1.85 -22.89
CA SER A 115 2.17 0.97 -21.83
C SER A 115 0.77 1.32 -21.34
N PHE A 116 0.41 2.60 -21.33
CA PHE A 116 -0.81 3.11 -20.70
C PHE A 116 -1.70 3.94 -21.63
N GLY A 117 -1.21 4.28 -22.85
CA GLY A 117 -1.94 5.13 -23.79
C GLY A 117 -1.96 6.62 -23.41
N ASP A 118 -1.15 7.02 -22.43
CA ASP A 118 -1.02 8.39 -21.92
C ASP A 118 0.47 8.71 -21.76
N ASP A 119 0.93 9.82 -22.33
CA ASP A 119 2.33 10.26 -22.27
C ASP A 119 2.60 11.30 -21.17
N THR A 120 1.64 11.50 -20.30
CA THR A 120 1.71 12.47 -19.20
C THR A 120 2.76 12.07 -18.17
N VAL A 121 3.72 12.97 -17.91
CA VAL A 121 4.78 12.78 -16.92
C VAL A 121 4.89 13.97 -15.98
N TYR A 122 5.39 13.72 -14.77
CA TYR A 122 5.62 14.72 -13.73
C TYR A 122 6.93 14.44 -12.97
N LEU A 123 7.43 15.44 -12.24
CA LEU A 123 8.67 15.36 -11.46
C LEU A 123 8.38 15.41 -9.96
N GLU A 124 9.16 14.63 -9.22
CA GLU A 124 9.20 14.69 -7.76
C GLU A 124 10.64 14.65 -7.27
N LYS A 125 10.91 15.27 -6.11
CA LYS A 125 12.16 15.06 -5.39
C LYS A 125 12.35 13.59 -5.09
N PHE A 126 13.51 13.04 -5.39
CA PHE A 126 13.83 11.69 -4.95
C PHE A 126 14.10 11.68 -3.43
N VAL A 127 13.36 10.87 -2.72
CA VAL A 127 13.56 10.63 -1.29
C VAL A 127 14.55 9.48 -1.15
N GLU A 128 15.73 9.78 -0.62
CA GLU A 128 16.80 8.78 -0.47
C GLU A 128 16.56 7.92 0.77
N GLU A 129 16.77 6.61 0.63
CA GLU A 129 16.65 5.62 1.70
C GLU A 129 15.35 5.79 2.54
N PRO A 130 14.18 5.88 1.89
CA PRO A 130 12.96 6.14 2.61
C PRO A 130 12.48 4.89 3.35
N HIS A 131 11.90 5.09 4.53
CA HIS A 131 11.00 4.11 5.11
C HIS A 131 9.64 4.20 4.41
N HIS A 132 9.08 3.04 4.06
CA HIS A 132 7.72 2.91 3.55
C HIS A 132 6.81 2.58 4.72
N ILE A 133 6.12 3.59 5.21
CA ILE A 133 5.23 3.47 6.37
C ILE A 133 3.82 3.83 5.95
N GLU A 134 2.87 3.03 6.38
CA GLU A 134 1.49 3.20 5.98
C GLU A 134 0.55 3.17 7.17
N PHE A 135 -0.62 3.79 7.03
CA PHE A 135 -1.65 3.83 8.05
C PHE A 135 -2.93 3.15 7.57
N GLN A 136 -3.39 2.18 8.33
CA GLN A 136 -4.67 1.55 8.09
C GLN A 136 -5.79 2.52 8.42
N ILE A 137 -6.67 2.77 7.44
CA ILE A 137 -7.87 3.60 7.59
C ILE A 137 -9.10 2.71 7.63
N LEU A 138 -10.05 3.14 8.43
CA LEU A 138 -11.40 2.60 8.44
C LEU A 138 -12.38 3.78 8.46
N GLY A 139 -13.28 3.86 7.48
CA GLY A 139 -14.28 4.91 7.34
C GLY A 139 -15.67 4.32 7.11
N ASP A 140 -16.71 4.93 7.66
CA ASP A 140 -18.10 4.54 7.40
C ASP A 140 -18.77 5.46 6.37
N ASN A 141 -20.03 5.14 6.01
CA ASN A 141 -20.82 5.94 5.09
C ASN A 141 -21.41 7.22 5.73
N HIS A 142 -21.18 7.42 7.04
CA HIS A 142 -21.71 8.54 7.83
C HIS A 142 -20.67 9.62 8.11
N GLY A 143 -19.44 9.47 7.56
CA GLY A 143 -18.36 10.45 7.67
C GLY A 143 -17.45 10.24 8.88
N ASN A 144 -17.61 9.16 9.64
CA ASN A 144 -16.65 8.80 10.67
C ASN A 144 -15.44 8.11 10.03
N VAL A 145 -14.26 8.58 10.36
CA VAL A 145 -12.99 8.02 9.86
C VAL A 145 -12.02 7.95 11.01
N ILE A 146 -11.41 6.78 11.19
CA ILE A 146 -10.35 6.51 12.16
C ILE A 146 -9.15 5.87 11.47
N HIS A 147 -7.98 5.90 12.12
CA HIS A 147 -6.85 5.08 11.73
C HIS A 147 -6.63 3.95 12.75
N LEU A 148 -6.17 2.81 12.26
CA LEU A 148 -5.79 1.64 13.07
C LEU A 148 -4.27 1.49 13.12
N PHE A 149 -3.59 2.62 13.25
CA PHE A 149 -2.13 2.78 13.35
C PHE A 149 -1.35 2.33 12.12
N ASP A 150 -0.03 2.26 12.31
CA ASP A 150 0.97 2.13 11.29
C ASP A 150 1.44 0.70 11.05
N ARG A 151 1.92 0.48 9.82
CA ARG A 151 2.72 -0.67 9.41
C ARG A 151 4.01 -0.19 8.76
N GLU A 152 5.11 -0.86 9.06
CA GLU A 152 6.41 -0.70 8.42
C GLU A 152 6.55 -1.70 7.29
N CYS A 153 6.69 -1.21 6.06
CA CYS A 153 6.70 -2.02 4.84
C CYS A 153 7.96 -1.80 3.99
N SER A 154 9.07 -1.39 4.59
CA SER A 154 10.31 -1.06 3.87
C SER A 154 11.08 -2.28 3.35
N VAL A 155 10.83 -3.48 3.90
CA VAL A 155 11.47 -4.70 3.42
C VAL A 155 10.79 -5.18 2.15
N GLN A 156 11.38 -4.80 1.02
CA GLN A 156 10.82 -5.03 -0.31
C GLN A 156 11.84 -5.69 -1.24
N ARG A 157 11.34 -6.44 -2.21
CA ARG A 157 12.12 -6.95 -3.33
C ARG A 157 11.46 -6.48 -4.63
N ARG A 158 12.19 -5.71 -5.46
CA ARG A 158 11.68 -5.15 -6.73
C ARG A 158 10.37 -4.36 -6.55
N ASN A 159 10.31 -3.53 -5.50
CA ASN A 159 9.13 -2.75 -5.10
C ASN A 159 7.91 -3.59 -4.66
N GLN A 160 8.11 -4.87 -4.34
CA GLN A 160 7.08 -5.72 -3.73
C GLN A 160 7.42 -5.94 -2.25
N LYS A 161 6.47 -5.70 -1.38
CA LYS A 161 6.58 -5.95 0.06
C LYS A 161 6.79 -7.45 0.28
N VAL A 162 7.69 -7.82 1.19
CA VAL A 162 8.07 -9.21 1.52
C VAL A 162 7.92 -9.49 3.00
N VAL A 163 8.31 -8.52 3.84
CA VAL A 163 8.16 -8.58 5.29
C VAL A 163 7.58 -7.26 5.76
N GLU A 164 6.52 -7.34 6.54
CA GLU A 164 5.84 -6.19 7.12
C GLU A 164 5.78 -6.34 8.65
N GLU A 165 5.82 -5.22 9.37
CA GLU A 165 5.71 -5.24 10.84
C GLU A 165 4.84 -4.09 11.37
N SER A 166 4.23 -4.27 12.52
CA SER A 166 3.45 -3.26 13.23
C SER A 166 3.67 -3.40 14.75
N PRO A 167 3.91 -2.28 15.47
CA PRO A 167 4.16 -0.92 14.99
C PRO A 167 5.53 -0.76 14.33
N SER A 168 5.71 0.30 13.51
CA SER A 168 7.03 0.66 12.98
C SER A 168 8.02 1.00 14.09
N PRO A 169 9.20 0.37 14.11
CA PRO A 169 10.25 0.71 15.07
C PRO A 169 10.93 2.05 14.76
N PHE A 170 10.69 2.62 13.58
CA PHE A 170 11.29 3.87 13.14
C PHE A 170 10.54 5.11 13.66
N LEU A 171 9.21 5.00 13.87
CA LEU A 171 8.37 6.12 14.31
C LEU A 171 8.50 6.39 15.80
N THR A 172 8.61 7.67 16.17
CA THR A 172 8.36 8.12 17.54
C THR A 172 6.85 8.18 17.82
N PRO A 173 6.41 8.17 19.08
CA PRO A 173 4.99 8.34 19.41
C PRO A 173 4.36 9.59 18.80
N GLU A 174 5.08 10.72 18.83
CA GLU A 174 4.62 12.01 18.34
C GLU A 174 4.46 11.98 16.81
N LEU A 175 5.45 11.43 16.09
CA LEU A 175 5.39 11.31 14.63
C LEU A 175 4.27 10.36 14.20
N ARG A 176 4.09 9.24 14.94
CA ARG A 176 2.98 8.30 14.70
C ARG A 176 1.63 8.99 14.84
N GLN A 177 1.46 9.80 15.87
CA GLN A 177 0.23 10.56 16.05
C GLN A 177 0.00 11.56 14.91
N GLU A 178 1.01 12.36 14.57
CA GLU A 178 0.93 13.34 13.47
C GLU A 178 0.58 12.67 12.14
N MET A 179 1.28 11.59 11.79
CA MET A 179 1.01 10.84 10.56
C MET A 179 -0.39 10.23 10.55
N GLY A 180 -0.86 9.69 11.68
CA GLY A 180 -2.20 9.16 11.82
C GLY A 180 -3.29 10.22 11.60
N GLU A 181 -3.13 11.41 12.18
CA GLU A 181 -4.01 12.55 11.96
C GLU A 181 -4.05 12.97 10.48
N LYS A 182 -2.86 12.99 9.80
CA LYS A 182 -2.78 13.28 8.36
C LYS A 182 -3.41 12.19 7.50
N ALA A 183 -3.28 10.92 7.90
CA ALA A 183 -3.94 9.81 7.21
C ALA A 183 -5.47 9.91 7.30
N VAL A 184 -6.02 10.26 8.46
CA VAL A 184 -7.46 10.52 8.64
C VAL A 184 -7.90 11.74 7.81
N ALA A 185 -7.11 12.81 7.79
CA ALA A 185 -7.41 14.00 6.98
C ALA A 185 -7.44 13.66 5.47
N ALA A 186 -6.49 12.85 4.99
CA ALA A 186 -6.45 12.37 3.62
C ALA A 186 -7.71 11.59 3.24
N ALA A 187 -8.11 10.64 4.08
CA ALA A 187 -9.31 9.82 3.85
C ALA A 187 -10.60 10.64 3.87
N LYS A 188 -10.72 11.59 4.81
CA LYS A 188 -11.87 12.52 4.88
C LYS A 188 -11.98 13.41 3.63
N ALA A 189 -10.85 13.86 3.06
CA ALA A 189 -10.82 14.71 1.88
C ALA A 189 -11.41 14.03 0.61
N VAL A 190 -11.58 12.72 0.63
CA VAL A 190 -12.15 11.93 -0.46
C VAL A 190 -13.41 11.18 -0.06
N ASN A 191 -14.00 11.50 1.09
CA ASN A 191 -15.20 10.84 1.65
C ASN A 191 -15.04 9.30 1.65
N TYR A 192 -13.89 8.82 2.16
CA TYR A 192 -13.55 7.41 2.12
C TYR A 192 -14.48 6.57 3.00
N SER A 193 -14.96 5.44 2.46
CA SER A 193 -15.67 4.41 3.23
C SER A 193 -15.09 3.02 2.95
N GLY A 194 -15.10 2.16 3.96
CA GLY A 194 -14.45 0.84 3.94
C GLY A 194 -13.08 0.84 4.59
N ALA A 195 -12.34 -0.27 4.40
CA ALA A 195 -10.95 -0.38 4.81
C ALA A 195 -10.04 0.09 3.67
N GLY A 196 -9.12 1.00 3.97
CA GLY A 196 -8.13 1.53 3.03
C GLY A 196 -6.83 1.85 3.72
N THR A 197 -5.83 2.22 2.95
CA THR A 197 -4.50 2.49 3.48
C THR A 197 -3.91 3.75 2.88
N ILE A 198 -3.35 4.61 3.71
CA ILE A 198 -2.56 5.76 3.29
C ILE A 198 -1.09 5.41 3.43
N GLU A 199 -0.38 5.40 2.31
CA GLU A 199 1.06 5.13 2.26
C GLU A 199 1.88 6.41 2.29
N PHE A 200 2.96 6.40 3.06
CA PHE A 200 3.90 7.49 3.21
C PHE A 200 5.34 7.03 2.97
N LEU A 201 6.15 7.94 2.40
CA LEU A 201 7.59 7.85 2.46
C LEU A 201 8.10 8.71 3.62
N VAL A 202 8.91 8.12 4.49
CA VAL A 202 9.51 8.81 5.64
C VAL A 202 11.01 8.85 5.46
N ASP A 203 11.59 10.05 5.36
CA ASP A 203 13.03 10.21 5.14
C ASP A 203 13.85 9.97 6.44
N LYS A 204 15.18 9.92 6.32
CA LYS A 204 16.11 9.75 7.44
C LYS A 204 16.02 10.86 8.51
N ASN A 205 15.43 12.00 8.17
CA ASN A 205 15.20 13.13 9.09
C ASN A 205 13.79 13.08 9.69
N ARG A 206 13.06 11.97 9.47
CA ARG A 206 11.68 11.78 9.94
C ARG A 206 10.67 12.77 9.35
N ARG A 207 10.94 13.33 8.18
CA ARG A 207 9.94 14.07 7.41
C ARG A 207 9.18 13.04 6.56
N PHE A 208 7.86 13.15 6.56
CA PHE A 208 7.01 12.20 5.84
C PHE A 208 6.25 12.89 4.71
N TYR A 209 5.95 12.10 3.69
CA TYR A 209 5.28 12.56 2.48
C TYR A 209 4.29 11.51 2.02
N PHE A 210 3.08 11.94 1.68
CA PHE A 210 2.08 11.08 1.05
C PHE A 210 2.65 10.47 -0.24
N LEU A 211 2.51 9.16 -0.38
CA LEU A 211 2.88 8.42 -1.57
C LEU A 211 1.63 8.09 -2.40
N GLU A 212 0.71 7.32 -1.83
CA GLU A 212 -0.55 6.93 -2.47
C GLU A 212 -1.58 6.48 -1.43
N MET A 213 -2.81 6.30 -1.90
CA MET A 213 -3.87 5.66 -1.13
C MET A 213 -4.29 4.38 -1.85
N ASN A 214 -4.23 3.26 -1.14
CA ASN A 214 -4.83 2.02 -1.60
C ASN A 214 -6.28 1.98 -1.13
N THR A 215 -7.20 2.02 -2.09
CA THR A 215 -8.64 2.10 -1.84
C THR A 215 -9.28 0.71 -1.64
N ARG A 216 -8.56 -0.16 -0.94
CA ARG A 216 -8.90 -1.56 -0.67
C ARG A 216 -8.24 -2.08 0.60
N LEU A 217 -8.64 -3.27 1.01
CA LEU A 217 -7.87 -4.05 1.98
C LEU A 217 -6.51 -4.44 1.38
N GLN A 218 -5.46 -4.42 2.18
CA GLN A 218 -4.12 -4.84 1.76
C GLN A 218 -3.76 -6.24 2.26
N VAL A 219 -2.75 -6.86 1.62
CA VAL A 219 -2.25 -8.20 1.98
C VAL A 219 -1.82 -8.23 3.44
N GLU A 220 -1.13 -7.21 3.90
CA GLU A 220 -0.52 -7.05 5.20
C GLU A 220 -1.47 -6.56 6.33
N HIS A 221 -2.78 -6.53 6.08
CA HIS A 221 -3.76 -6.16 7.09
C HIS A 221 -3.71 -7.01 8.38
N PRO A 222 -3.33 -8.30 8.34
CA PRO A 222 -3.32 -9.14 9.53
C PRO A 222 -2.44 -8.61 10.67
N ILE A 223 -1.29 -7.97 10.36
CA ILE A 223 -0.45 -7.41 11.44
C ILE A 223 -1.14 -6.28 12.20
N THR A 224 -1.99 -5.49 11.54
CA THR A 224 -2.85 -4.50 12.20
C THR A 224 -3.89 -5.18 13.08
N GLU A 225 -4.56 -6.23 12.56
CA GLU A 225 -5.55 -7.00 13.32
C GLU A 225 -4.95 -7.57 14.61
N GLU A 226 -3.73 -8.13 14.55
CA GLU A 226 -3.05 -8.72 15.69
C GLU A 226 -2.66 -7.70 16.79
N VAL A 227 -2.25 -6.48 16.39
CA VAL A 227 -1.83 -5.47 17.38
C VAL A 227 -2.98 -4.61 17.91
N VAL A 228 -4.08 -4.47 17.14
CA VAL A 228 -5.23 -3.63 17.52
C VAL A 228 -6.40 -4.45 18.06
N GLY A 229 -6.53 -5.72 17.62
CA GLY A 229 -7.64 -6.60 18.01
C GLY A 229 -8.94 -6.31 17.28
N VAL A 230 -8.86 -5.86 16.02
CA VAL A 230 -10.01 -5.54 15.16
C VAL A 230 -9.99 -6.44 13.92
N ASP A 231 -11.08 -7.11 13.62
CA ASP A 231 -11.30 -7.88 12.39
C ASP A 231 -11.74 -6.94 11.26
N LEU A 232 -10.81 -6.60 10.38
CA LEU A 232 -11.01 -5.62 9.31
C LEU A 232 -12.04 -6.07 8.27
N VAL A 233 -12.07 -7.35 7.93
CA VAL A 233 -13.04 -7.89 6.96
C VAL A 233 -14.46 -7.82 7.53
N LYS A 234 -14.62 -8.11 8.81
CA LYS A 234 -15.89 -7.96 9.50
C LYS A 234 -16.35 -6.50 9.53
N GLU A 235 -15.43 -5.57 9.80
CA GLU A 235 -15.76 -4.14 9.76
C GLU A 235 -16.13 -3.68 8.35
N GLN A 236 -15.46 -4.15 7.30
CA GLN A 236 -15.85 -3.86 5.91
C GLN A 236 -17.29 -4.32 5.62
N ILE A 237 -17.68 -5.49 6.10
CA ILE A 237 -19.04 -6.03 5.92
C ILE A 237 -20.07 -5.18 6.67
N ARG A 238 -19.75 -4.75 7.91
CA ARG A 238 -20.62 -3.86 8.69
C ARG A 238 -20.82 -2.50 8.01
N ILE A 239 -19.74 -1.89 7.54
CA ILE A 239 -19.77 -0.62 6.82
C ILE A 239 -20.60 -0.75 5.54
N ALA A 240 -20.42 -1.85 4.79
CA ALA A 240 -21.21 -2.12 3.60
C ALA A 240 -22.71 -2.38 3.90
N ASN A 241 -23.04 -2.80 5.12
CA ASN A 241 -24.40 -2.91 5.65
C ASN A 241 -24.94 -1.58 6.20
N ASP A 242 -24.24 -0.47 5.95
CA ASP A 242 -24.58 0.90 6.37
C ASP A 242 -24.59 1.11 7.89
N GLU A 243 -23.84 0.28 8.65
CA GLU A 243 -23.69 0.45 10.08
C GLU A 243 -22.75 1.62 10.39
N VAL A 244 -23.09 2.40 11.41
CA VAL A 244 -22.21 3.46 11.93
C VAL A 244 -21.01 2.81 12.60
N LEU A 245 -19.83 3.34 12.34
CA LEU A 245 -18.59 2.86 12.94
C LEU A 245 -18.66 2.95 14.47
N HIS A 246 -18.61 1.80 15.13
CA HIS A 246 -18.71 1.70 16.59
C HIS A 246 -17.39 1.91 17.33
N LEU A 247 -16.28 1.87 16.57
CA LEU A 247 -14.93 2.10 17.07
C LEU A 247 -14.65 3.60 17.14
N LYS A 248 -14.02 4.05 18.22
CA LYS A 248 -13.57 5.43 18.38
C LYS A 248 -12.06 5.48 18.49
N GLN A 249 -11.45 6.53 17.93
CA GLN A 249 -9.99 6.66 17.91
C GLN A 249 -9.37 6.61 19.31
N GLU A 250 -10.03 7.23 20.30
CA GLU A 250 -9.57 7.29 21.67
C GLU A 250 -9.59 5.94 22.42
N ASP A 251 -10.35 4.97 21.92
CA ASP A 251 -10.47 3.64 22.52
C ASP A 251 -9.44 2.64 21.92
N LEU A 252 -8.74 3.07 20.86
CA LEU A 252 -7.81 2.21 20.14
C LEU A 252 -6.39 2.37 20.66
N PHE A 253 -5.67 1.26 20.76
CA PHE A 253 -4.25 1.22 21.09
C PHE A 253 -3.58 0.00 20.49
N GLN A 254 -2.28 0.12 20.20
CA GLN A 254 -1.47 -1.00 19.73
C GLN A 254 -0.95 -1.82 20.92
N ARG A 255 -1.07 -3.12 20.83
CA ARG A 255 -0.57 -4.08 21.82
C ARG A 255 0.46 -5.02 21.23
N GLY A 256 1.65 -5.07 21.86
CA GLY A 256 2.71 -5.97 21.42
C GLY A 256 3.30 -5.55 20.07
N HIS A 257 3.69 -6.56 19.30
CA HIS A 257 4.33 -6.38 18.01
C HIS A 257 3.98 -7.57 17.10
N ALA A 258 3.57 -7.30 15.87
CA ALA A 258 3.28 -8.31 14.89
C ALA A 258 4.23 -8.18 13.70
N ILE A 259 4.58 -9.31 13.10
CA ILE A 259 5.40 -9.42 11.87
C ILE A 259 4.70 -10.37 10.92
N GLU A 260 4.61 -9.99 9.65
CA GLU A 260 4.15 -10.83 8.55
C GLU A 260 5.30 -11.14 7.59
N CYS A 261 5.38 -12.37 7.12
CA CYS A 261 6.21 -12.77 6.00
C CYS A 261 5.34 -13.37 4.91
N ARG A 262 5.49 -12.91 3.68
CA ARG A 262 4.81 -13.48 2.52
C ARG A 262 5.52 -14.76 2.10
N ILE A 263 4.78 -15.86 2.00
CA ILE A 263 5.29 -17.16 1.56
C ILE A 263 4.95 -17.31 0.09
N CYS A 264 6.00 -17.34 -0.73
CA CYS A 264 5.89 -17.38 -2.19
C CYS A 264 6.50 -18.65 -2.76
N ALA A 265 5.81 -19.26 -3.72
CA ALA A 265 6.32 -20.36 -4.52
C ALA A 265 7.25 -19.81 -5.60
N GLU A 266 8.53 -19.60 -5.24
CA GLU A 266 9.55 -18.99 -6.09
C GLU A 266 10.84 -19.78 -6.01
N ASP A 267 11.57 -19.85 -7.13
CA ASP A 267 12.89 -20.47 -7.23
C ASP A 267 13.98 -19.43 -6.91
N THR A 268 14.54 -19.53 -5.73
CA THR A 268 15.58 -18.62 -5.23
C THR A 268 16.89 -18.71 -6.00
N GLU A 269 17.21 -19.85 -6.60
CA GLU A 269 18.43 -20.06 -7.39
C GLU A 269 18.30 -19.47 -8.80
N ASN A 270 17.06 -19.40 -9.32
CA ASN A 270 16.73 -18.82 -10.61
C ASN A 270 16.10 -17.42 -10.48
N ASN A 271 16.71 -16.55 -9.67
CA ASN A 271 16.35 -15.14 -9.55
C ASN A 271 14.89 -14.91 -9.13
N PHE A 272 14.37 -15.79 -8.25
CA PHE A 272 12.99 -15.74 -7.73
C PHE A 272 11.91 -15.84 -8.82
N MET A 273 12.15 -16.63 -9.85
CA MET A 273 11.11 -16.95 -10.82
C MET A 273 9.98 -17.74 -10.14
N PRO A 274 8.71 -17.48 -10.53
CA PRO A 274 7.59 -18.32 -10.06
C PRO A 274 7.88 -19.80 -10.28
N SER A 275 7.62 -20.61 -9.26
CA SER A 275 7.82 -22.06 -9.27
C SER A 275 6.47 -22.77 -9.15
N PRO A 276 5.72 -22.91 -10.27
CA PRO A 276 4.43 -23.62 -10.28
C PRO A 276 4.65 -25.13 -10.07
N GLY A 277 3.62 -25.81 -9.63
CA GLY A 277 3.65 -27.25 -9.43
C GLY A 277 2.70 -27.72 -8.35
N VAL A 278 2.75 -29.01 -8.04
CA VAL A 278 1.86 -29.63 -7.04
C VAL A 278 2.54 -29.67 -5.68
N ILE A 279 1.85 -29.18 -4.65
CA ILE A 279 2.28 -29.29 -3.26
C ILE A 279 2.14 -30.76 -2.84
N LYS A 280 3.26 -31.43 -2.60
CA LYS A 280 3.26 -32.82 -2.20
C LYS A 280 2.86 -33.03 -0.74
N GLN A 281 3.32 -32.15 0.10
CA GLN A 281 3.05 -32.15 1.54
C GLN A 281 3.10 -30.71 2.04
N LEU A 282 2.13 -30.32 2.86
CA LEU A 282 2.05 -29.04 3.54
C LEU A 282 2.08 -29.27 5.05
N THR A 283 2.92 -28.53 5.74
CA THR A 283 2.92 -28.46 7.21
C THR A 283 2.96 -27.00 7.61
N GLU A 284 1.88 -26.51 8.19
CA GLU A 284 1.79 -25.13 8.63
C GLU A 284 2.26 -24.99 10.08
N PRO A 285 3.12 -24.01 10.40
CA PRO A 285 3.51 -23.71 11.77
C PRO A 285 2.28 -23.21 12.54
N ASN A 286 2.20 -23.57 13.82
CA ASN A 286 1.10 -23.20 14.68
C ASN A 286 1.59 -22.94 16.11
N GLY A 287 0.68 -22.45 16.96
CA GLY A 287 0.95 -22.17 18.35
C GLY A 287 0.49 -20.78 18.77
N ILE A 288 0.78 -20.41 20.02
CA ILE A 288 0.36 -19.12 20.57
C ILE A 288 1.03 -17.98 19.82
N GLY A 289 0.21 -17.07 19.23
CA GLY A 289 0.69 -15.91 18.46
C GLY A 289 1.32 -16.28 17.13
N VAL A 290 0.91 -17.40 16.55
CA VAL A 290 1.21 -17.80 15.14
C VAL A 290 -0.09 -17.94 14.40
N ARG A 291 -0.22 -17.24 13.27
CA ARG A 291 -1.34 -17.26 12.35
C ARG A 291 -0.84 -17.53 10.93
N ILE A 292 -1.54 -18.38 10.22
CA ILE A 292 -1.33 -18.61 8.78
C ILE A 292 -2.61 -18.25 8.05
N ASP A 293 -2.49 -17.34 7.07
CA ASP A 293 -3.54 -17.06 6.11
C ASP A 293 -3.12 -17.68 4.78
N SER A 294 -3.71 -18.82 4.44
CA SER A 294 -3.35 -19.63 3.28
C SER A 294 -4.60 -20.18 2.61
N TYR A 295 -4.47 -20.58 1.35
CA TYR A 295 -5.53 -21.24 0.58
C TYR A 295 -5.07 -22.59 -0.02
N VAL A 296 -3.80 -22.94 0.18
CA VAL A 296 -3.20 -24.16 -0.36
C VAL A 296 -3.37 -25.35 0.59
N TYR A 297 -3.28 -26.55 0.06
CA TYR A 297 -3.41 -27.81 0.79
C TYR A 297 -2.60 -28.91 0.09
N ASP A 298 -2.47 -30.08 0.71
CA ASP A 298 -1.80 -31.23 0.10
C ASP A 298 -2.46 -31.60 -1.23
N GLY A 299 -1.67 -31.65 -2.30
CA GLY A 299 -2.13 -31.91 -3.65
C GLY A 299 -2.62 -30.66 -4.42
N TYR A 300 -2.59 -29.48 -3.82
CA TYR A 300 -2.93 -28.24 -4.54
C TYR A 300 -1.92 -27.95 -5.64
N GLU A 301 -2.42 -27.63 -6.84
CA GLU A 301 -1.59 -27.22 -7.98
C GLU A 301 -1.49 -25.70 -8.03
N ILE A 302 -0.26 -25.18 -7.84
CA ILE A 302 0.02 -23.74 -7.91
C ILE A 302 -0.01 -23.32 -9.37
N PRO A 303 -0.97 -22.46 -9.78
CA PRO A 303 -1.14 -22.08 -11.18
C PRO A 303 -0.11 -21.03 -11.62
N ILE A 304 0.12 -20.95 -12.95
CA ILE A 304 0.97 -19.95 -13.59
C ILE A 304 0.26 -18.60 -13.84
N TYR A 305 -1.04 -18.52 -13.57
CA TYR A 305 -1.89 -17.37 -13.97
C TYR A 305 -2.00 -16.29 -12.92
N TYR A 306 -1.56 -16.57 -11.70
CA TYR A 306 -1.70 -15.69 -10.55
C TYR A 306 -0.35 -15.43 -9.88
N ASP A 307 -0.34 -14.55 -8.88
CA ASP A 307 0.80 -14.28 -8.03
C ASP A 307 1.31 -15.58 -7.36
N PRO A 308 2.63 -15.79 -7.24
CA PRO A 308 3.19 -16.97 -6.60
C PRO A 308 2.99 -17.02 -5.07
N MET A 309 2.40 -16.02 -4.45
CA MET A 309 2.14 -16.01 -3.02
C MET A 309 1.11 -17.08 -2.65
N ILE A 310 1.53 -18.03 -1.84
CA ILE A 310 0.71 -19.18 -1.41
C ILE A 310 0.20 -19.06 0.02
N GLY A 311 0.72 -18.12 0.78
CA GLY A 311 0.29 -17.87 2.15
C GLY A 311 1.00 -16.69 2.77
N LYS A 312 0.52 -16.31 3.95
CA LYS A 312 1.12 -15.30 4.82
C LYS A 312 1.33 -15.93 6.18
N LEU A 313 2.55 -15.87 6.66
CA LEU A 313 2.87 -16.23 8.03
C LEU A 313 2.90 -14.97 8.88
N ILE A 314 2.03 -14.91 9.84
CA ILE A 314 1.90 -13.78 10.78
C ILE A 314 2.25 -14.28 12.18
N VAL A 315 3.07 -13.52 12.89
CA VAL A 315 3.35 -13.76 14.31
C VAL A 315 3.09 -12.52 15.12
N TRP A 316 2.61 -12.73 16.34
CA TRP A 316 2.45 -11.69 17.34
C TRP A 316 3.19 -12.05 18.64
N ALA A 317 3.80 -11.07 19.28
CA ALA A 317 4.37 -11.20 20.61
C ALA A 317 4.28 -9.90 21.41
N THR A 318 4.58 -9.96 22.71
CA THR A 318 4.52 -8.78 23.58
C THR A 318 5.60 -7.75 23.29
N THR A 319 6.69 -8.15 22.63
CA THR A 319 7.78 -7.26 22.21
C THR A 319 8.25 -7.61 20.79
N ARG A 320 8.87 -6.66 20.10
CA ARG A 320 9.47 -6.87 18.77
C ARG A 320 10.48 -8.00 18.78
N GLN A 321 11.34 -8.06 19.78
CA GLN A 321 12.37 -9.10 19.89
C GLN A 321 11.72 -10.50 19.94
N TYR A 322 10.70 -10.68 20.76
CA TYR A 322 9.99 -11.95 20.84
C TYR A 322 9.21 -12.29 19.57
N ALA A 323 8.68 -11.27 18.86
CA ALA A 323 8.05 -11.49 17.56
C ALA A 323 9.08 -11.99 16.52
N ILE A 324 10.28 -11.40 16.47
CA ILE A 324 11.37 -11.85 15.60
C ILE A 324 11.77 -13.29 15.92
N GLU A 325 11.95 -13.63 17.18
CA GLU A 325 12.32 -14.99 17.61
C GLU A 325 11.22 -16.00 17.22
N ARG A 326 9.96 -15.63 17.41
CA ARG A 326 8.81 -16.45 17.02
C ARG A 326 8.73 -16.62 15.50
N MET A 327 8.93 -15.56 14.72
CA MET A 327 8.96 -15.65 13.26
C MET A 327 10.07 -16.58 12.78
N ARG A 328 11.29 -16.43 13.30
CA ARG A 328 12.42 -17.31 12.97
C ARG A 328 12.13 -18.78 13.28
N LEU A 329 11.54 -19.05 14.46
CA LEU A 329 11.16 -20.41 14.83
C LEU A 329 10.06 -20.97 13.92
N SER A 330 9.06 -20.15 13.56
CA SER A 330 7.98 -20.58 12.68
C SER A 330 8.47 -20.88 11.27
N LEU A 331 9.35 -20.04 10.70
CA LEU A 331 9.89 -20.21 9.35
C LEU A 331 10.73 -21.49 9.16
N ILE A 332 11.36 -22.02 10.20
CA ILE A 332 12.13 -23.27 10.08
C ILE A 332 11.23 -24.52 9.97
N HIS A 333 9.92 -24.39 10.12
CA HIS A 333 8.94 -25.46 10.04
C HIS A 333 8.11 -25.42 8.74
N ILE A 334 8.38 -24.48 7.84
CA ILE A 334 7.71 -24.37 6.54
C ILE A 334 8.41 -25.21 5.49
#